data_fe827a32d5ad4545cf12909b780ca39a
#
_entry.id   fe827a32d5ad4545cf12909b780ca39a
#
_cell.length_a   1.000
_cell.length_b   1.000
_cell.length_c   1.000
_cell.angle_alpha   90.00
_cell.angle_beta   90.00
_cell.angle_gamma   90.00
#
_symmetry.space_group_name_H-M   'P 1'
#
loop_
_entity.id
_entity.type
_entity.pdbx_description
1 polymer ?
#
loop_
_entity_poly.entity_id
_entity_poly.type
_entity_poly.pdbx_seq_one_letter_code
_entity_poly.pdbx_strand_id
1 'polypeptide(L)'
;MTGVQTCALPICSLHEDQTRIQLGLNRNEFVLFYQPQVNLKSGEVVGAEALIRWQHPERGLVAPNDFLPLIEHHPLSVDLGEWVLNSALAQMTEWRRQGVLIPVSVNINSLHLRQLDFVERLEAILSLYPSIPNGQIELEIVETSSLENLEIVSETIDACRQLGVICSLDDFGTGYSSLSYLRRLPVEKLISILSFSTGSRRR
;
A
#
# COMPACT_ATOMS: atom_id res chain seq x y z
N MET A 1 -37.40 -34.25 16.51
CA MET A 1 -37.08 -33.08 15.67
C MET A 1 -35.70 -32.66 16.04
N THR A 2 -34.71 -33.11 15.31
CA THR A 2 -33.28 -32.85 15.56
C THR A 2 -32.92 -31.60 14.77
N GLY A 3 -32.69 -30.50 15.48
CA GLY A 3 -32.17 -29.28 14.91
C GLY A 3 -30.71 -29.49 14.46
N VAL A 4 -30.50 -29.46 13.18
CA VAL A 4 -29.15 -29.38 12.61
C VAL A 4 -28.67 -27.95 12.86
N GLN A 5 -27.83 -27.79 13.87
CA GLN A 5 -27.05 -26.57 14.06
C GLN A 5 -26.00 -26.53 12.96
N THR A 6 -26.28 -25.80 11.87
CA THR A 6 -25.27 -25.46 10.86
C THR A 6 -24.26 -24.54 11.53
N CYS A 7 -23.17 -25.12 12.00
CA CYS A 7 -21.97 -24.37 12.38
C CYS A 7 -21.48 -23.68 11.11
N ALA A 8 -21.77 -22.40 10.94
CA ALA A 8 -21.17 -21.58 9.90
C ALA A 8 -19.67 -21.52 10.18
N LEU A 9 -18.90 -22.29 9.43
CA LEU A 9 -17.45 -22.35 9.56
C LEU A 9 -16.86 -20.95 9.26
N PRO A 10 -15.81 -20.53 9.96
CA PRO A 10 -15.11 -19.25 9.74
C PRO A 10 -14.73 -19.01 8.27
N ILE A 11 -14.55 -20.09 7.50
CA ILE A 11 -14.24 -20.08 6.07
C ILE A 11 -15.40 -19.48 5.23
N CYS A 12 -16.66 -19.71 5.58
CA CYS A 12 -17.79 -19.14 4.84
C CYS A 12 -17.85 -17.62 5.01
N SER A 13 -17.60 -17.11 6.22
CA SER A 13 -17.60 -15.67 6.46
C SER A 13 -16.46 -14.95 5.73
N LEU A 14 -15.26 -15.53 5.70
CA LEU A 14 -14.12 -14.96 4.99
C LEU A 14 -14.38 -14.86 3.48
N HIS A 15 -14.98 -15.90 2.88
CA HIS A 15 -15.34 -15.87 1.46
C HIS A 15 -16.43 -14.83 1.14
N GLU A 16 -17.41 -14.66 2.03
CA GLU A 16 -18.43 -13.61 1.91
C GLU A 16 -17.79 -12.21 1.97
N ASP A 17 -16.87 -11.99 2.89
CA ASP A 17 -16.13 -10.74 3.03
C ASP A 17 -15.28 -10.43 1.79
N GLN A 18 -14.55 -11.42 1.26
CA GLN A 18 -13.77 -11.27 0.02
C GLN A 18 -14.66 -10.94 -1.17
N THR A 19 -15.79 -11.63 -1.29
CA THR A 19 -16.79 -11.35 -2.33
C THR A 19 -17.33 -9.93 -2.20
N ARG A 20 -17.56 -9.47 -0.97
CA ARG A 20 -18.05 -8.11 -0.70
C ARG A 20 -17.01 -7.05 -1.06
N ILE A 21 -15.72 -7.30 -0.79
CA ILE A 21 -14.62 -6.42 -1.19
C ILE A 21 -14.51 -6.33 -2.72
N GLN A 22 -14.57 -7.48 -3.42
CA GLN A 22 -14.59 -7.51 -4.89
C GLN A 22 -15.74 -6.69 -5.47
N LEU A 23 -16.92 -6.82 -4.87
CA LEU A 23 -18.08 -6.04 -5.28
C LEU A 23 -17.88 -4.55 -5.05
N GLY A 24 -17.23 -4.19 -3.93
CA GLY A 24 -16.86 -2.82 -3.60
C GLY A 24 -15.91 -2.21 -4.63
N LEU A 25 -14.91 -2.98 -5.06
CA LEU A 25 -13.98 -2.56 -6.11
C LEU A 25 -14.73 -2.29 -7.44
N ASN A 26 -15.60 -3.21 -7.84
CA ASN A 26 -16.38 -3.07 -9.07
C ASN A 26 -17.40 -1.93 -9.04
N ARG A 27 -17.81 -1.49 -7.84
CA ARG A 27 -18.79 -0.40 -7.64
C ARG A 27 -18.15 0.95 -7.31
N ASN A 28 -16.82 1.07 -7.38
CA ASN A 28 -16.07 2.28 -7.04
C ASN A 28 -16.36 2.75 -5.59
N GLU A 29 -16.48 1.81 -4.65
CA GLU A 29 -16.71 2.12 -3.24
C GLU A 29 -15.41 2.46 -2.49
N PHE A 30 -14.24 2.32 -3.12
CA PHE A 30 -12.96 2.71 -2.54
C PHE A 30 -12.58 4.13 -2.91
N VAL A 31 -11.89 4.80 -2.00
CA VAL A 31 -11.34 6.16 -2.20
C VAL A 31 -9.95 6.23 -1.57
N LEU A 32 -9.13 7.16 -2.08
CA LEU A 32 -7.84 7.49 -1.47
C LEU A 32 -7.95 8.77 -0.65
N PHE A 33 -7.48 8.71 0.60
CA PHE A 33 -7.18 9.87 1.42
C PHE A 33 -5.68 10.13 1.32
N TYR A 34 -5.28 11.37 1.40
CA TYR A 34 -3.88 11.76 1.27
C TYR A 34 -3.41 12.42 2.55
N GLN A 35 -2.46 11.78 3.24
CA GLN A 35 -1.84 12.32 4.44
C GLN A 35 -0.57 13.08 4.06
N PRO A 36 -0.50 14.40 4.31
CA PRO A 36 0.68 15.18 3.95
C PRO A 36 1.89 14.76 4.77
N GLN A 37 3.03 14.62 4.11
CA GLN A 37 4.34 14.43 4.71
C GLN A 37 5.01 15.80 4.81
N VAL A 38 5.41 16.21 6.01
CA VAL A 38 5.92 17.56 6.28
C VAL A 38 7.38 17.49 6.75
N ASN A 39 8.23 18.31 6.17
CA ASN A 39 9.58 18.52 6.65
C ASN A 39 9.54 19.30 7.97
N LEU A 40 9.91 18.66 9.08
CA LEU A 40 9.82 19.25 10.41
C LEU A 40 10.73 20.48 10.61
N LYS A 41 11.75 20.66 9.76
CA LYS A 41 12.68 21.81 9.87
C LYS A 41 12.15 23.03 9.09
N SER A 42 11.59 22.81 7.89
CA SER A 42 11.09 23.90 7.04
C SER A 42 9.59 24.15 7.20
N GLY A 43 8.82 23.17 7.69
CA GLY A 43 7.36 23.21 7.73
C GLY A 43 6.70 22.99 6.37
N GLU A 44 7.48 22.69 5.33
CA GLU A 44 6.97 22.50 3.98
C GLU A 44 6.42 21.10 3.78
N VAL A 45 5.35 20.97 2.97
CA VAL A 45 4.85 19.68 2.51
C VAL A 45 5.81 19.14 1.45
N VAL A 46 6.40 17.99 1.71
CA VAL A 46 7.40 17.33 0.85
C VAL A 46 6.84 16.12 0.11
N GLY A 47 5.65 15.68 0.44
CA GLY A 47 4.98 14.54 -0.18
C GLY A 47 3.60 14.29 0.44
N ALA A 48 2.94 13.24 0.00
CA ALA A 48 1.71 12.75 0.59
C ALA A 48 1.65 11.23 0.51
N GLU A 49 1.16 10.58 1.57
CA GLU A 49 0.87 9.16 1.58
C GLU A 49 -0.59 8.92 1.16
N ALA A 50 -0.78 8.03 0.18
CA ALA A 50 -2.10 7.64 -0.29
C ALA A 50 -2.64 6.49 0.57
N LEU A 51 -3.67 6.78 1.32
CA LEU A 51 -4.28 5.88 2.28
C LEU A 51 -5.66 5.44 1.80
N ILE A 52 -5.82 4.18 1.46
CA ILE A 52 -7.10 3.64 1.01
C ILE A 52 -8.15 3.69 2.11
N ARG A 53 -9.39 3.99 1.73
CA ARG A 53 -10.59 3.93 2.58
C ARG A 53 -11.72 3.27 1.80
N TRP A 54 -12.57 2.55 2.48
CA TRP A 54 -13.74 1.94 1.86
C TRP A 54 -15.01 2.67 2.28
N GLN A 55 -15.68 3.29 1.33
CA GLN A 55 -17.01 3.90 1.50
C GLN A 55 -18.08 2.83 1.42
N HIS A 56 -18.18 2.02 2.49
CA HIS A 56 -19.15 0.92 2.54
C HIS A 56 -20.57 1.46 2.69
N PRO A 57 -21.55 1.03 1.86
CA PRO A 57 -22.89 1.61 1.83
C PRO A 57 -23.64 1.49 3.17
N GLU A 58 -23.36 0.45 3.96
CA GLU A 58 -24.05 0.20 5.25
C GLU A 58 -23.19 0.58 6.47
N ARG A 59 -21.83 0.46 6.35
CA ARG A 59 -20.90 0.67 7.46
C ARG A 59 -20.27 2.06 7.46
N GLY A 60 -20.52 2.87 6.40
CA GLY A 60 -19.87 4.16 6.21
C GLY A 60 -18.41 4.02 5.83
N LEU A 61 -17.56 4.92 6.30
CA LEU A 61 -16.13 4.92 5.99
C LEU A 61 -15.39 3.87 6.84
N VAL A 62 -14.90 2.82 6.19
CA VAL A 62 -14.19 1.69 6.80
C VAL A 62 -12.68 1.86 6.63
N ALA A 63 -11.93 1.66 7.71
CA ALA A 63 -10.48 1.78 7.74
C ALA A 63 -9.77 0.56 7.11
N PRO A 64 -8.53 0.72 6.60
CA PRO A 64 -7.76 -0.36 5.97
C PRO A 64 -7.62 -1.61 6.86
N ASN A 65 -7.39 -1.44 8.15
CA ASN A 65 -7.19 -2.54 9.10
C ASN A 65 -8.42 -3.45 9.25
N ASP A 66 -9.60 -2.98 8.83
CA ASP A 66 -10.85 -3.74 8.94
C ASP A 66 -11.14 -4.60 7.70
N PHE A 67 -10.41 -4.41 6.58
CA PHE A 67 -10.66 -5.16 5.35
C PHE A 67 -9.38 -5.68 4.65
N LEU A 68 -8.23 -5.00 4.74
CA LEU A 68 -7.00 -5.47 4.08
C LEU A 68 -6.53 -6.85 4.58
N PRO A 69 -6.59 -7.17 5.89
CA PRO A 69 -6.20 -8.49 6.37
C PRO A 69 -7.04 -9.64 5.78
N LEU A 70 -8.29 -9.36 5.35
CA LEU A 70 -9.19 -10.36 4.76
C LEU A 70 -8.75 -10.80 3.35
N ILE A 71 -7.91 -10.00 2.70
CA ILE A 71 -7.43 -10.22 1.33
C ILE A 71 -5.91 -10.27 1.21
N GLU A 72 -5.17 -10.19 2.31
CA GLU A 72 -3.69 -10.10 2.31
C GLU A 72 -3.03 -11.21 1.48
N HIS A 73 -3.55 -12.43 1.56
CA HIS A 73 -3.07 -13.59 0.83
C HIS A 73 -4.00 -14.01 -0.34
N HIS A 74 -4.94 -13.16 -0.72
CA HIS A 74 -5.90 -13.43 -1.79
C HIS A 74 -5.53 -12.61 -3.05
N PRO A 75 -5.73 -13.15 -4.28
CA PRO A 75 -5.44 -12.41 -5.53
C PRO A 75 -6.09 -11.02 -5.61
N LEU A 76 -7.22 -10.83 -4.95
CA LEU A 76 -7.91 -9.55 -4.86
C LEU A 76 -7.04 -8.42 -4.28
N SER A 77 -6.01 -8.75 -3.49
CA SER A 77 -5.05 -7.75 -3.00
C SER A 77 -4.20 -7.15 -4.13
N VAL A 78 -3.97 -7.92 -5.19
CA VAL A 78 -3.29 -7.46 -6.42
C VAL A 78 -4.19 -6.47 -7.16
N ASP A 79 -5.45 -6.86 -7.41
CA ASP A 79 -6.42 -6.00 -8.11
C ASP A 79 -6.64 -4.68 -7.37
N LEU A 80 -6.72 -4.75 -6.03
CA LEU A 80 -6.86 -3.56 -5.19
C LEU A 80 -5.59 -2.69 -5.24
N GLY A 81 -4.41 -3.30 -5.22
CA GLY A 81 -3.13 -2.59 -5.32
C GLY A 81 -2.99 -1.83 -6.64
N GLU A 82 -3.41 -2.43 -7.76
CA GLU A 82 -3.43 -1.76 -9.05
C GLU A 82 -4.44 -0.63 -9.11
N TRP A 83 -5.60 -0.83 -8.50
CA TRP A 83 -6.59 0.23 -8.36
C TRP A 83 -6.02 1.43 -7.58
N VAL A 84 -5.27 1.17 -6.49
CA VAL A 84 -4.60 2.22 -5.70
C VAL A 84 -3.59 2.97 -6.56
N LEU A 85 -2.71 2.26 -7.29
CA LEU A 85 -1.71 2.86 -8.17
C LEU A 85 -2.35 3.77 -9.24
N ASN A 86 -3.36 3.24 -9.95
CA ASN A 86 -4.08 4.00 -10.97
C ASN A 86 -4.77 5.24 -10.37
N SER A 87 -5.42 5.09 -9.22
CA SER A 87 -6.12 6.20 -8.56
C SER A 87 -5.16 7.28 -8.06
N ALA A 88 -4.00 6.89 -7.50
CA ALA A 88 -2.97 7.82 -7.05
C ALA A 88 -2.38 8.61 -8.23
N LEU A 89 -2.01 7.95 -9.31
CA LEU A 89 -1.46 8.59 -10.52
C LEU A 89 -2.48 9.51 -11.21
N ALA A 90 -3.75 9.12 -11.24
CA ALA A 90 -4.84 9.98 -11.74
C ALA A 90 -4.98 11.25 -10.90
N GLN A 91 -4.96 11.14 -9.58
CA GLN A 91 -5.01 12.26 -8.66
C GLN A 91 -3.78 13.18 -8.79
N MET A 92 -2.59 12.60 -8.88
CA MET A 92 -1.34 13.36 -9.11
C MET A 92 -1.41 14.15 -10.43
N THR A 93 -1.98 13.56 -11.48
CA THR A 93 -2.17 14.23 -12.75
C THR A 93 -3.11 15.44 -12.61
N GLU A 94 -4.19 15.32 -11.83
CA GLU A 94 -5.10 16.42 -11.56
C GLU A 94 -4.45 17.52 -10.70
N TRP A 95 -3.70 17.13 -9.65
CA TRP A 95 -2.93 18.09 -8.86
C TRP A 95 -1.90 18.85 -9.68
N ARG A 96 -1.21 18.16 -10.60
CA ARG A 96 -0.25 18.80 -11.50
C ARG A 96 -0.89 19.85 -12.39
N ARG A 97 -2.11 19.65 -12.87
CA ARG A 97 -2.88 20.66 -13.62
C ARG A 97 -3.18 21.90 -12.79
N GLN A 98 -3.29 21.73 -11.46
CA GLN A 98 -3.52 22.81 -10.50
C GLN A 98 -2.21 23.41 -9.96
N GLY A 99 -1.05 22.99 -10.46
CA GLY A 99 0.26 23.49 -10.04
C GLY A 99 0.81 22.84 -8.76
N VAL A 100 0.16 21.80 -8.25
CA VAL A 100 0.65 21.05 -7.08
C VAL A 100 1.54 19.89 -7.57
N LEU A 101 2.81 19.94 -7.18
CA LEU A 101 3.86 19.00 -7.62
C LEU A 101 4.51 18.37 -6.39
N ILE A 102 3.86 17.39 -5.81
CA ILE A 102 4.38 16.65 -4.66
C ILE A 102 4.47 15.16 -4.99
N PRO A 103 5.49 14.44 -4.50
CA PRO A 103 5.55 12.99 -4.56
C PRO A 103 4.39 12.36 -3.79
N VAL A 104 3.95 11.19 -4.25
CA VAL A 104 2.95 10.40 -3.56
C VAL A 104 3.51 9.01 -3.28
N SER A 105 3.41 8.56 -2.02
CA SER A 105 3.70 7.19 -1.63
C SER A 105 2.43 6.35 -1.58
N VAL A 106 2.56 5.08 -1.96
CA VAL A 106 1.49 4.08 -1.93
C VAL A 106 2.00 2.79 -1.29
N ASN A 107 1.20 2.22 -0.41
CA ASN A 107 1.52 0.96 0.23
C ASN A 107 1.35 -0.20 -0.76
N ILE A 108 2.35 -1.08 -0.86
CA ILE A 108 2.37 -2.27 -1.71
C ILE A 108 2.35 -3.54 -0.85
N ASN A 109 1.37 -4.41 -1.15
CA ASN A 109 1.28 -5.74 -0.55
C ASN A 109 2.35 -6.67 -1.14
N SER A 110 2.93 -7.55 -0.31
CA SER A 110 3.97 -8.50 -0.71
C SER A 110 3.53 -9.48 -1.80
N LEU A 111 2.26 -9.91 -1.77
CA LEU A 111 1.72 -10.79 -2.80
C LEU A 111 1.72 -10.09 -4.17
N HIS A 112 1.41 -8.80 -4.19
CA HIS A 112 1.43 -7.99 -5.41
C HIS A 112 2.87 -7.80 -5.91
N LEU A 113 3.80 -7.41 -5.05
CA LEU A 113 5.20 -7.20 -5.41
C LEU A 113 5.89 -8.45 -5.97
N ARG A 114 5.46 -9.65 -5.53
CA ARG A 114 6.01 -10.95 -5.96
C ARG A 114 5.33 -11.54 -7.20
N GLN A 115 4.34 -10.86 -7.80
CA GLN A 115 3.80 -11.31 -9.08
C GLN A 115 4.89 -11.25 -10.16
N LEU A 116 5.00 -12.31 -10.96
CA LEU A 116 6.03 -12.41 -12.00
C LEU A 116 5.90 -11.30 -13.06
N ASP A 117 4.69 -10.80 -13.27
CA ASP A 117 4.35 -9.75 -14.22
C ASP A 117 4.19 -8.37 -13.56
N PHE A 118 4.57 -8.22 -12.27
CA PHE A 118 4.39 -6.98 -11.52
C PHE A 118 5.04 -5.77 -12.23
N VAL A 119 6.30 -5.91 -12.65
CA VAL A 119 7.06 -4.82 -13.29
C VAL A 119 6.43 -4.42 -14.62
N GLU A 120 6.02 -5.40 -15.43
CA GLU A 120 5.37 -5.16 -16.73
C GLU A 120 4.02 -4.45 -16.54
N ARG A 121 3.24 -4.87 -15.53
CA ARG A 121 1.95 -4.23 -15.20
C ARG A 121 2.15 -2.83 -14.65
N LEU A 122 3.15 -2.61 -13.81
CA LEU A 122 3.52 -1.29 -13.31
C LEU A 122 3.94 -0.35 -14.46
N GLU A 123 4.77 -0.81 -15.39
CA GLU A 123 5.17 -0.05 -16.58
C GLU A 123 3.95 0.32 -17.43
N ALA A 124 3.04 -0.63 -17.65
CA ALA A 124 1.79 -0.38 -18.37
C ALA A 124 0.92 0.69 -17.68
N ILE A 125 0.79 0.64 -16.35
CA ILE A 125 0.07 1.66 -15.57
C ILE A 125 0.76 3.02 -15.71
N LEU A 126 2.08 3.10 -15.50
CA LEU A 126 2.83 4.36 -15.58
C LEU A 126 2.71 5.00 -16.97
N SER A 127 2.69 4.20 -18.03
CA SER A 127 2.55 4.68 -19.41
C SER A 127 1.23 5.41 -19.68
N LEU A 128 0.19 5.17 -18.89
CA LEU A 128 -1.09 5.89 -18.97
C LEU A 128 -1.00 7.32 -18.41
N TYR A 129 0.05 7.62 -17.62
CA TYR A 129 0.23 8.89 -16.93
C TYR A 129 1.57 9.58 -17.29
N PRO A 130 1.85 9.85 -18.57
CA PRO A 130 3.16 10.35 -19.02
C PRO A 130 3.50 11.76 -18.49
N SER A 131 2.55 12.43 -17.89
CA SER A 131 2.76 13.73 -17.24
C SER A 131 3.44 13.64 -15.89
N ILE A 132 3.48 12.47 -15.28
CA ILE A 132 4.09 12.25 -13.96
C ILE A 132 5.60 11.95 -14.17
N PRO A 133 6.50 12.80 -13.66
CA PRO A 133 7.94 12.57 -13.80
C PRO A 133 8.42 11.38 -12.95
N ASN A 134 9.56 10.83 -13.34
CA ASN A 134 10.26 9.84 -12.52
C ASN A 134 10.55 10.39 -11.12
N GLY A 135 10.47 9.53 -10.11
CA GLY A 135 10.71 9.88 -8.72
C GLY A 135 9.52 10.57 -8.02
N GLN A 136 8.36 10.67 -8.66
CA GLN A 136 7.17 11.27 -8.05
C GLN A 136 6.20 10.23 -7.48
N ILE A 137 6.31 8.97 -7.85
CA ILE A 137 5.59 7.85 -7.21
C ILE A 137 6.57 7.02 -6.38
N GLU A 138 6.17 6.69 -5.16
CA GLU A 138 6.95 5.88 -4.21
C GLU A 138 6.12 4.66 -3.79
N LEU A 139 6.74 3.48 -3.79
CA LEU A 139 6.15 2.26 -3.30
C LEU A 139 6.67 1.98 -1.89
N GLU A 140 5.77 1.98 -0.90
CA GLU A 140 6.07 1.63 0.48
C GLU A 140 5.84 0.13 0.68
N ILE A 141 6.92 -0.59 0.95
CA ILE A 141 6.94 -2.04 1.11
C ILE A 141 6.99 -2.34 2.60
N VAL A 142 6.01 -3.09 3.11
CA VAL A 142 5.97 -3.47 4.52
C VAL A 142 7.06 -4.50 4.84
N GLU A 143 7.83 -4.29 5.91
CA GLU A 143 8.98 -5.10 6.30
C GLU A 143 8.67 -6.61 6.39
N THR A 144 7.57 -6.97 7.06
CA THR A 144 7.16 -8.37 7.26
C THR A 144 6.96 -9.13 5.97
N SER A 145 6.63 -8.41 4.91
CA SER A 145 6.34 -8.94 3.58
C SER A 145 7.60 -9.21 2.74
N SER A 146 8.70 -8.53 3.04
CA SER A 146 9.93 -8.57 2.24
C SER A 146 10.87 -9.72 2.61
N LEU A 147 10.61 -10.43 3.72
CA LEU A 147 11.52 -11.46 4.26
C LEU A 147 11.53 -12.78 3.49
N GLU A 148 10.47 -13.08 2.74
CA GLU A 148 10.40 -14.28 1.92
C GLU A 148 10.93 -13.98 0.50
N ASN A 149 11.94 -14.74 0.04
CA ASN A 149 12.53 -14.62 -1.31
C ASN A 149 13.19 -13.25 -1.61
N LEU A 150 14.11 -12.83 -0.76
CA LEU A 150 14.85 -11.55 -0.88
C LEU A 150 15.45 -11.28 -2.27
N GLU A 151 15.87 -12.32 -2.99
CA GLU A 151 16.47 -12.16 -4.32
C GLU A 151 15.43 -11.64 -5.32
N ILE A 152 14.23 -12.24 -5.33
CA ILE A 152 13.13 -11.81 -6.20
C ILE A 152 12.69 -10.39 -5.85
N VAL A 153 12.54 -10.09 -4.56
CA VAL A 153 12.16 -8.74 -4.10
C VAL A 153 13.22 -7.71 -4.49
N SER A 154 14.50 -8.03 -4.33
CA SER A 154 15.61 -7.14 -4.73
C SER A 154 15.61 -6.86 -6.23
N GLU A 155 15.45 -7.89 -7.05
CA GLU A 155 15.38 -7.74 -8.51
C GLU A 155 14.15 -6.91 -8.93
N THR A 156 13.01 -7.13 -8.29
CA THR A 156 11.79 -6.35 -8.53
C THR A 156 11.98 -4.87 -8.17
N ILE A 157 12.60 -4.58 -7.01
CA ILE A 157 12.90 -3.19 -6.59
C ILE A 157 13.85 -2.52 -7.58
N ASP A 158 14.91 -3.20 -8.02
CA ASP A 158 15.83 -2.66 -9.01
C ASP A 158 15.14 -2.38 -10.36
N ALA A 159 14.21 -3.25 -10.78
CA ALA A 159 13.43 -3.03 -11.98
C ALA A 159 12.46 -1.83 -11.84
N CYS A 160 11.78 -1.69 -10.69
CA CYS A 160 10.95 -0.51 -10.38
C CYS A 160 11.76 0.79 -10.48
N ARG A 161 12.99 0.76 -9.95
CA ARG A 161 13.88 1.93 -9.99
C ARG A 161 14.28 2.29 -11.41
N GLN A 162 14.47 1.31 -12.32
CA GLN A 162 14.71 1.58 -13.74
C GLN A 162 13.50 2.23 -14.43
N LEU A 163 12.29 1.97 -13.96
CA LEU A 163 11.06 2.66 -14.38
C LEU A 163 10.92 4.07 -13.77
N GLY A 164 11.83 4.47 -12.89
CA GLY A 164 11.79 5.77 -12.22
C GLY A 164 10.86 5.83 -11.01
N VAL A 165 10.54 4.67 -10.44
CA VAL A 165 9.73 4.56 -9.21
C VAL A 165 10.65 4.41 -8.00
N ILE A 166 10.38 5.17 -6.94
CA ILE A 166 11.11 5.06 -5.67
C ILE A 166 10.53 3.89 -4.88
N CYS A 167 11.39 3.12 -4.22
CA CYS A 167 10.97 2.08 -3.29
C CYS A 167 11.50 2.38 -1.89
N SER A 168 10.62 2.35 -0.90
CA SER A 168 10.93 2.51 0.51
C SER A 168 10.49 1.29 1.32
N LEU A 169 11.14 1.07 2.43
CA LEU A 169 10.76 0.04 3.39
C LEU A 169 10.08 0.70 4.58
N ASP A 170 8.84 0.31 4.86
CA ASP A 170 8.05 0.84 5.97
C ASP A 170 8.01 -0.13 7.16
N ASP A 171 7.64 0.41 8.34
CA ASP A 171 7.56 -0.30 9.63
C ASP A 171 8.89 -0.93 10.08
N PHE A 172 10.03 -0.37 9.67
CA PHE A 172 11.34 -0.89 10.02
C PHE A 172 11.59 -0.90 11.53
N GLY A 173 11.99 -2.09 12.04
CA GLY A 173 12.35 -2.29 13.46
C GLY A 173 11.22 -2.82 14.33
N THR A 174 10.04 -3.12 13.78
CA THR A 174 8.92 -3.74 14.51
C THR A 174 8.99 -5.27 14.52
N GLY A 175 9.84 -5.86 13.66
CA GLY A 175 9.99 -7.30 13.47
C GLY A 175 11.40 -7.86 13.76
N TYR A 176 11.66 -9.05 13.28
CA TYR A 176 12.93 -9.80 13.44
C TYR A 176 14.02 -9.40 12.43
N SER A 177 13.88 -8.30 11.73
CA SER A 177 14.81 -7.92 10.67
C SER A 177 16.18 -7.55 11.21
N SER A 178 17.17 -8.31 10.85
CA SER A 178 18.55 -7.95 11.12
C SER A 178 19.03 -6.93 10.08
N LEU A 179 19.83 -5.95 10.50
CA LEU A 179 20.51 -4.97 9.64
C LEU A 179 21.24 -5.61 8.43
N SER A 180 21.52 -6.92 8.49
CA SER A 180 22.10 -7.68 7.39
C SER A 180 21.14 -7.84 6.19
N TYR A 181 19.83 -7.83 6.41
CA TYR A 181 18.82 -7.87 5.35
C TYR A 181 18.74 -6.56 4.58
N LEU A 182 18.75 -5.43 5.28
CA LEU A 182 18.73 -4.10 4.67
C LEU A 182 19.86 -3.88 3.66
N ARG A 183 21.05 -4.41 3.95
CA ARG A 183 22.21 -4.28 3.03
C ARG A 183 22.00 -4.98 1.69
N ARG A 184 20.99 -5.83 1.57
CA ARG A 184 20.69 -6.62 0.37
C ARG A 184 19.53 -6.05 -0.44
N LEU A 185 18.70 -5.17 0.15
CA LEU A 185 17.58 -4.55 -0.54
C LEU A 185 18.03 -3.18 -1.09
N PRO A 186 17.86 -2.92 -2.39
CA PRO A 186 18.24 -1.65 -3.03
C PRO A 186 17.18 -0.55 -2.80
N VAL A 187 16.63 -0.46 -1.57
CA VAL A 187 15.67 0.57 -1.19
C VAL A 187 16.34 1.93 -1.03
N GLU A 188 15.66 3.00 -1.41
CA GLU A 188 16.17 4.37 -1.35
C GLU A 188 15.88 5.05 -0.02
N LYS A 189 14.85 4.61 0.69
CA LYS A 189 14.42 5.18 1.97
C LYS A 189 14.04 4.09 2.97
N LEU A 190 14.23 4.41 4.24
CA LEU A 190 13.71 3.65 5.37
C LEU A 190 12.73 4.53 6.12
N ILE A 191 11.52 4.05 6.30
CA ILE A 191 10.50 4.71 7.10
C ILE A 191 10.40 3.93 8.42
N SER A 192 10.61 4.61 9.54
CA SER A 192 10.44 4.01 10.86
C SER A 192 9.41 4.78 11.65
N ILE A 193 8.44 4.09 12.22
CA ILE A 193 7.52 4.68 13.18
C ILE A 193 8.26 4.82 14.51
N LEU A 194 8.80 6.02 14.79
CA LEU A 194 9.17 6.37 16.15
C LEU A 194 7.86 6.56 16.93
N SER A 195 7.42 5.52 17.63
CA SER A 195 6.34 5.65 18.60
C SER A 195 6.84 6.55 19.75
N PHE A 196 6.47 7.82 19.69
CA PHE A 196 6.58 8.68 20.87
C PHE A 196 5.58 8.18 21.91
N SER A 197 6.00 7.27 22.78
CA SER A 197 5.28 7.03 24.02
C SER A 197 5.41 8.31 24.86
N THR A 198 4.38 9.14 24.86
CA THR A 198 4.24 10.20 25.84
C THR A 198 4.11 9.53 27.21
N GLY A 199 5.24 9.34 27.88
CA GLY A 199 5.29 8.90 29.25
C GLY A 199 4.52 9.90 30.10
N SER A 200 3.30 9.55 30.47
CA SER A 200 2.53 10.24 31.50
C SER A 200 3.34 10.16 32.81
N ARG A 201 4.11 11.19 33.12
CA ARG A 201 4.60 11.41 34.46
C ARG A 201 3.41 11.78 35.34
N ARG A 202 2.85 10.79 36.02
CA ARG A 202 2.02 11.06 37.20
C ARG A 202 2.94 11.60 38.28
N ARG A 203 2.69 12.83 38.72
CA ARG A 203 3.09 13.36 40.01
C ARG A 203 2.04 12.99 41.05
#